data_a3a792b96cb5e70ae22119143f00713e
#
_entry.id   a3a792b96cb5e70ae22119143f00713e
#
_cell.length_a   1.000
_cell.length_b   1.000
_cell.length_c   1.000
_cell.angle_alpha   90.00
_cell.angle_beta   90.00
_cell.angle_gamma   90.00
#
_symmetry.space_group_name_H-M   'P 1'
#
loop_
_entity.id
_entity.type
_entity.pdbx_description
1 polymer ?
#
loop_
_entity_poly.entity_id
_entity_poly.type
_entity_poly.pdbx_seq_one_letter_code
_entity_poly.pdbx_strand_id
1 'polypeptide(L)'
;MKRLVIYFHYDPAGRIDTACRIAVQAMQKYAKVLFVTNGTLTPADRVWVRQAGAGRIERDNTGFDVGAYKEALLTLGREKLTEYEEVILMNFTLAGPVCPLGPMFAAMDARAELDFWGLTRHYAMQSRRFGGAVPEHLQSHFLALRPRLFNSDAFWDYWQQMALPASYEQSVILHETRFTPYFAAKGYIWDTYVNTDDLCGVFVNPIMACPAELLQKRDCPFFKRRSLFTPYADELRRTDGCAAGELYRYVKAHTEFPVDLLLASLLQTQPMAALAKNLHWNYVIAEPAAEVPDLAALGLRLLRYTLPAADPVTDWYLSLIHI
;
A
#
# COMPACT_ATOMS: atom_id res chain seq x y z
N MET A 1 15.96 -17.30 4.30
CA MET A 1 16.52 -16.55 3.14
C MET A 1 17.13 -15.22 3.58
N LYS A 2 18.22 -14.78 2.95
CA LYS A 2 18.82 -13.44 3.14
C LYS A 2 18.09 -12.43 2.25
N ARG A 3 17.34 -11.51 2.86
CA ARG A 3 16.44 -10.59 2.13
C ARG A 3 16.89 -9.14 2.21
N LEU A 4 16.57 -8.38 1.14
CA LEU A 4 16.63 -6.94 1.08
C LEU A 4 15.23 -6.40 0.79
N VAL A 5 14.76 -5.43 1.55
CA VAL A 5 13.54 -4.67 1.25
C VAL A 5 13.93 -3.27 0.78
N ILE A 6 13.50 -2.89 -0.40
CA ILE A 6 13.49 -1.51 -0.88
C ILE A 6 12.11 -0.96 -0.54
N TYR A 7 12.05 -0.18 0.56
CA TYR A 7 10.79 0.37 1.07
C TYR A 7 10.63 1.80 0.57
N PHE A 8 9.69 1.99 -0.35
CA PHE A 8 9.35 3.31 -0.87
C PHE A 8 8.39 4.06 0.06
N HIS A 9 8.72 5.34 0.30
CA HIS A 9 7.94 6.26 1.10
C HIS A 9 7.74 7.60 0.36
N TYR A 10 6.58 8.23 0.60
CA TYR A 10 6.31 9.60 0.23
C TYR A 10 5.36 10.25 1.23
N ASP A 11 5.74 11.43 1.70
CA ASP A 11 4.89 12.37 2.44
C ASP A 11 5.30 13.80 2.05
N PRO A 12 4.33 14.69 1.71
CA PRO A 12 4.65 16.05 1.27
C PRO A 12 5.41 16.89 2.31
N ALA A 13 5.22 16.58 3.60
CA ALA A 13 5.91 17.24 4.72
C ALA A 13 7.15 16.47 5.19
N GLY A 14 7.52 15.36 4.51
CA GLY A 14 8.67 14.54 4.84
C GLY A 14 8.56 13.79 6.18
N ARG A 15 7.33 13.49 6.65
CA ARG A 15 7.08 12.81 7.91
C ARG A 15 6.87 11.32 7.68
N ILE A 16 7.43 10.50 8.54
CA ILE A 16 7.19 9.05 8.56
C ILE A 16 6.13 8.76 9.61
N ASP A 17 4.93 8.40 9.19
CA ASP A 17 3.84 8.07 10.11
C ASP A 17 4.04 6.72 10.84
N THR A 18 3.21 6.48 11.83
CA THR A 18 3.28 5.27 12.67
C THR A 18 3.12 3.98 11.85
N ALA A 19 2.26 3.98 10.84
CA ALA A 19 2.05 2.80 10.01
C ALA A 19 3.29 2.45 9.17
N CYS A 20 3.99 3.45 8.61
CA CYS A 20 5.28 3.26 7.94
C CYS A 20 6.34 2.71 8.90
N ARG A 21 6.41 3.26 10.12
CA ARG A 21 7.38 2.79 11.14
C ARG A 21 7.15 1.35 11.51
N ILE A 22 5.89 0.96 11.74
CA ILE A 22 5.49 -0.44 12.04
C ILE A 22 5.88 -1.36 10.88
N ALA A 23 5.57 -1.00 9.63
CA ALA A 23 5.90 -1.80 8.47
C ALA A 23 7.41 -2.03 8.33
N VAL A 24 8.21 -0.95 8.43
CA VAL A 24 9.68 -1.04 8.36
C VAL A 24 10.23 -1.92 9.48
N GLN A 25 9.83 -1.70 10.73
CA GLN A 25 10.30 -2.49 11.89
C GLN A 25 9.89 -3.97 11.79
N ALA A 26 8.70 -4.25 11.27
CA ALA A 26 8.26 -5.62 11.05
C ALA A 26 9.08 -6.33 9.97
N MET A 27 9.37 -5.65 8.86
CA MET A 27 10.20 -6.19 7.77
C MET A 27 11.65 -6.38 8.20
N GLN A 28 12.19 -5.55 9.09
CA GLN A 28 13.56 -5.68 9.61
C GLN A 28 13.82 -6.97 10.39
N LYS A 29 12.77 -7.62 10.91
CA LYS A 29 12.90 -8.96 11.53
C LYS A 29 13.28 -10.04 10.52
N TYR A 30 13.10 -9.81 9.23
CA TYR A 30 13.28 -10.80 8.16
C TYR A 30 14.25 -10.35 7.06
N ALA A 31 14.58 -9.06 7.00
CA ALA A 31 15.34 -8.48 5.90
C ALA A 31 16.17 -7.27 6.32
N LYS A 32 17.19 -6.92 5.56
CA LYS A 32 17.76 -5.58 5.58
C LYS A 32 16.79 -4.62 4.88
N VAL A 33 16.68 -3.38 5.33
CA VAL A 33 15.80 -2.38 4.74
C VAL A 33 16.62 -1.24 4.15
N LEU A 34 16.35 -0.89 2.90
CA LEU A 34 16.73 0.35 2.26
C LEU A 34 15.47 1.24 2.18
N PHE A 35 15.45 2.30 2.97
CA PHE A 35 14.35 3.26 3.00
C PHE A 35 14.56 4.31 1.91
N VAL A 36 13.65 4.37 0.93
CA VAL A 36 13.72 5.29 -0.20
C VAL A 36 12.54 6.26 -0.12
N THR A 37 12.81 7.55 -0.04
CA THR A 37 11.75 8.55 0.03
C THR A 37 11.83 9.55 -1.11
N ASN A 38 10.68 9.85 -1.70
CA ASN A 38 10.55 11.01 -2.59
C ASN A 38 10.38 12.26 -1.72
N GLY A 39 11.27 13.25 -1.92
CA GLY A 39 11.36 14.44 -1.11
C GLY A 39 12.36 14.30 0.07
N THR A 40 12.31 15.25 0.95
CA THR A 40 13.25 15.39 2.06
C THR A 40 12.58 15.04 3.37
N LEU A 41 13.16 14.13 4.14
CA LEU A 41 12.66 13.77 5.47
C LEU A 41 12.89 14.91 6.48
N THR A 42 12.00 14.98 7.48
CA THR A 42 12.25 15.85 8.63
C THR A 42 13.53 15.43 9.37
N PRO A 43 14.20 16.34 10.11
CA PRO A 43 15.38 15.98 10.89
C PRO A 43 15.14 14.84 11.88
N ALA A 44 13.94 14.80 12.52
CA ALA A 44 13.56 13.75 13.46
C ALA A 44 13.40 12.40 12.74
N ASP A 45 12.78 12.39 11.55
CA ASP A 45 12.58 11.17 10.77
C ASP A 45 13.89 10.64 10.17
N ARG A 46 14.83 11.49 9.80
CA ARG A 46 16.19 11.07 9.43
C ARG A 46 16.91 10.37 10.59
N VAL A 47 16.75 10.90 11.80
CA VAL A 47 17.30 10.26 13.00
C VAL A 47 16.64 8.90 13.22
N TRP A 48 15.33 8.82 13.08
CA TRP A 48 14.60 7.56 13.24
C TRP A 48 15.05 6.50 12.22
N VAL A 49 15.17 6.80 10.92
CA VAL A 49 15.65 5.86 9.90
C VAL A 49 17.04 5.32 10.24
N ARG A 50 17.94 6.20 10.69
CA ARG A 50 19.29 5.81 11.13
C ARG A 50 19.25 4.91 12.36
N GLN A 51 18.46 5.26 13.38
CA GLN A 51 18.30 4.46 14.61
C GLN A 51 17.67 3.10 14.34
N ALA A 52 16.76 3.04 13.39
CA ALA A 52 16.20 1.79 12.90
C ALA A 52 17.22 0.91 12.12
N GLY A 53 18.43 1.42 11.85
CA GLY A 53 19.46 0.67 11.12
C GLY A 53 19.15 0.45 9.64
N ALA A 54 18.24 1.25 9.07
CA ALA A 54 17.90 1.20 7.66
C ALA A 54 18.88 2.04 6.82
N GLY A 55 19.26 1.54 5.64
CA GLY A 55 19.86 2.38 4.60
C GLY A 55 18.87 3.46 4.15
N ARG A 56 19.35 4.58 3.59
CA ARG A 56 18.49 5.68 3.20
C ARG A 56 18.88 6.28 1.86
N ILE A 57 17.87 6.54 1.00
CA ILE A 57 17.94 7.38 -0.19
C ILE A 57 16.83 8.44 -0.09
N GLU A 58 17.20 9.71 -0.18
CA GLU A 58 16.27 10.83 -0.35
C GLU A 58 16.43 11.33 -1.79
N ARG A 59 15.34 11.44 -2.53
CA ARG A 59 15.36 11.77 -3.96
C ARG A 59 14.24 12.73 -4.34
N ASP A 60 14.31 13.30 -5.51
CA ASP A 60 13.26 14.17 -6.05
C ASP A 60 11.94 13.41 -6.22
N ASN A 61 10.82 14.11 -6.03
CA ASN A 61 9.50 13.51 -6.18
C ASN A 61 9.13 13.37 -7.65
N THR A 62 9.77 12.41 -8.33
CA THR A 62 9.54 12.08 -9.75
C THR A 62 9.32 10.59 -9.92
N GLY A 63 8.45 10.19 -10.86
CA GLY A 63 8.29 8.79 -11.25
C GLY A 63 7.63 7.89 -10.21
N PHE A 64 6.98 8.43 -9.19
CA PHE A 64 6.22 7.66 -8.16
C PHE A 64 7.09 6.58 -7.48
N ASP A 65 6.46 5.49 -7.03
CA ASP A 65 7.11 4.32 -6.44
C ASP A 65 8.05 3.61 -7.42
N VAL A 66 7.63 3.46 -8.66
CA VAL A 66 8.43 2.78 -9.70
C VAL A 66 9.71 3.55 -10.03
N GLY A 67 9.68 4.89 -9.99
CA GLY A 67 10.88 5.71 -10.12
C GLY A 67 11.83 5.53 -8.95
N ALA A 68 11.30 5.40 -7.73
CA ALA A 68 12.10 5.13 -6.54
C ALA A 68 12.71 3.72 -6.57
N TYR A 69 11.96 2.72 -7.00
CA TYR A 69 12.50 1.36 -7.18
C TYR A 69 13.61 1.33 -8.23
N LYS A 70 13.38 1.96 -9.40
CA LYS A 70 14.40 2.08 -10.44
C LYS A 70 15.69 2.67 -9.91
N GLU A 71 15.62 3.83 -9.27
CA GLU A 71 16.80 4.51 -8.74
C GLU A 71 17.52 3.68 -7.67
N ALA A 72 16.78 3.08 -6.74
CA ALA A 72 17.37 2.23 -5.71
C ALA A 72 18.07 1.00 -6.30
N LEU A 73 17.43 0.30 -7.25
CA LEU A 73 18.00 -0.85 -7.91
C LEU A 73 19.27 -0.49 -8.69
N LEU A 74 19.24 0.59 -9.48
CA LEU A 74 20.39 1.04 -10.26
C LEU A 74 21.54 1.55 -9.36
N THR A 75 21.21 2.19 -8.23
CA THR A 75 22.21 2.64 -7.25
C THR A 75 22.89 1.48 -6.54
N LEU A 76 22.14 0.45 -6.17
CA LEU A 76 22.70 -0.78 -5.59
C LEU A 76 23.55 -1.54 -6.59
N GLY A 77 23.09 -1.63 -7.82
CA GLY A 77 23.75 -2.38 -8.90
C GLY A 77 23.59 -3.88 -8.77
N ARG A 78 23.83 -4.56 -9.89
CA ARG A 78 23.67 -6.02 -10.01
C ARG A 78 24.51 -6.79 -9.01
N GLU A 79 25.78 -6.41 -8.86
CA GLU A 79 26.72 -7.11 -7.96
C GLU A 79 26.21 -7.11 -6.52
N LYS A 80 25.70 -5.96 -6.03
CA LYS A 80 25.17 -5.87 -4.67
C LYS A 80 23.95 -6.74 -4.45
N LEU A 81 23.09 -6.86 -5.46
CA LEU A 81 21.89 -7.69 -5.34
C LEU A 81 22.22 -9.19 -5.26
N THR A 82 23.34 -9.65 -5.81
CA THR A 82 23.74 -11.08 -5.72
C THR A 82 24.02 -11.53 -4.28
N GLU A 83 24.20 -10.58 -3.35
CA GLU A 83 24.35 -10.92 -1.93
C GLU A 83 23.06 -11.42 -1.28
N TYR A 84 21.91 -11.28 -1.95
CA TYR A 84 20.59 -11.60 -1.42
C TYR A 84 19.94 -12.75 -2.18
N GLU A 85 19.09 -13.49 -1.47
CA GLU A 85 18.27 -14.58 -2.01
C GLU A 85 16.87 -14.09 -2.41
N GLU A 86 16.45 -12.91 -1.90
CA GLU A 86 15.19 -12.28 -2.28
C GLU A 86 15.30 -10.75 -2.11
N VAL A 87 14.81 -10.00 -3.09
CA VAL A 87 14.69 -8.53 -3.06
C VAL A 87 13.22 -8.17 -3.11
N ILE A 88 12.74 -7.42 -2.12
CA ILE A 88 11.33 -7.04 -1.99
C ILE A 88 11.20 -5.56 -2.29
N LEU A 89 10.38 -5.21 -3.28
CA LEU A 89 9.93 -3.86 -3.56
C LEU A 89 8.60 -3.65 -2.82
N MET A 90 8.58 -2.77 -1.85
CA MET A 90 7.39 -2.50 -1.04
C MET A 90 7.17 -1.00 -0.91
N ASN A 91 5.91 -0.56 -0.92
CA ASN A 91 5.60 0.86 -0.77
C ASN A 91 4.66 1.16 0.41
N PHE A 92 4.72 2.41 0.86
CA PHE A 92 3.96 2.94 1.99
C PHE A 92 2.44 2.94 1.82
N THR A 93 1.93 2.61 0.62
CA THR A 93 0.48 2.54 0.38
C THR A 93 -0.16 1.31 1.05
N LEU A 94 0.66 0.36 1.49
CA LEU A 94 0.24 -0.71 2.39
C LEU A 94 0.28 -0.26 3.85
N ALA A 95 -0.70 -0.67 4.63
CA ALA A 95 -0.75 -0.55 6.09
C ALA A 95 -0.76 -1.95 6.71
N GLY A 96 -0.08 -2.10 7.85
CA GLY A 96 0.18 -3.38 8.50
C GLY A 96 1.64 -3.50 8.94
N PRO A 97 2.11 -4.70 9.30
CA PRO A 97 1.33 -5.94 9.28
C PRO A 97 0.28 -5.98 10.40
N VAL A 98 -0.84 -6.62 10.13
CA VAL A 98 -1.91 -6.86 11.10
C VAL A 98 -1.81 -8.25 11.74
N CYS A 99 -0.92 -9.09 11.22
CA CYS A 99 -0.58 -10.41 11.74
C CYS A 99 0.92 -10.70 11.53
N PRO A 100 1.49 -11.73 12.17
CA PRO A 100 2.91 -12.09 12.01
C PRO A 100 3.27 -12.41 10.56
N LEU A 101 4.42 -11.88 10.07
CA LEU A 101 4.91 -12.12 8.71
C LEU A 101 5.60 -13.48 8.53
N GLY A 102 5.96 -14.17 9.62
CA GLY A 102 6.65 -15.47 9.55
C GLY A 102 5.94 -16.50 8.69
N PRO A 103 4.62 -16.75 8.89
CA PRO A 103 3.86 -17.69 8.06
C PRO A 103 3.90 -17.35 6.57
N MET A 104 3.75 -16.06 6.21
CA MET A 104 3.85 -15.60 4.82
C MET A 104 5.21 -15.96 4.21
N PHE A 105 6.29 -15.59 4.88
CA PHE A 105 7.62 -15.89 4.37
C PHE A 105 7.89 -17.40 4.31
N ALA A 106 7.47 -18.17 5.32
CA ALA A 106 7.64 -19.62 5.32
C ALA A 106 6.88 -20.30 4.17
N ALA A 107 5.65 -19.87 3.91
CA ALA A 107 4.84 -20.40 2.80
C ALA A 107 5.49 -20.10 1.44
N MET A 108 6.00 -18.88 1.24
CA MET A 108 6.62 -18.49 -0.02
C MET A 108 8.04 -19.06 -0.18
N ASP A 109 8.77 -19.27 0.91
CA ASP A 109 10.08 -19.95 0.89
C ASP A 109 9.97 -21.41 0.46
N ALA A 110 8.87 -22.08 0.78
CA ALA A 110 8.59 -23.43 0.34
C ALA A 110 8.31 -23.56 -1.17
N ARG A 111 8.01 -22.45 -1.84
CA ARG A 111 7.70 -22.38 -3.27
C ARG A 111 8.95 -21.99 -4.09
N ALA A 112 9.92 -22.89 -4.14
CA ALA A 112 11.22 -22.65 -4.78
C ALA A 112 11.13 -22.46 -6.31
N GLU A 113 10.03 -22.88 -6.94
CA GLU A 113 9.77 -22.74 -8.37
C GLU A 113 9.50 -21.29 -8.80
N LEU A 114 9.08 -20.43 -7.87
CA LEU A 114 8.75 -19.05 -8.21
C LEU A 114 10.00 -18.20 -8.44
N ASP A 115 9.96 -17.38 -9.47
CA ASP A 115 10.97 -16.37 -9.76
C ASP A 115 10.63 -15.00 -9.15
N PHE A 116 9.34 -14.73 -8.99
CA PHE A 116 8.84 -13.55 -8.27
C PHE A 116 7.41 -13.79 -7.78
N TRP A 117 7.04 -13.05 -6.74
CA TRP A 117 5.70 -13.16 -6.19
C TRP A 117 5.24 -11.82 -5.61
N GLY A 118 3.92 -11.69 -5.47
CA GLY A 118 3.29 -10.52 -4.87
C GLY A 118 2.37 -10.87 -3.73
N LEU A 119 1.85 -9.85 -3.06
CA LEU A 119 0.88 -10.05 -1.99
C LEU A 119 -0.46 -10.53 -2.55
N THR A 120 -0.99 -9.79 -3.52
CA THR A 120 -2.25 -10.04 -4.22
C THR A 120 -2.08 -9.76 -5.70
N ARG A 121 -3.04 -10.26 -6.51
CA ARG A 121 -3.09 -9.96 -7.95
C ARG A 121 -4.25 -9.02 -8.27
N HIS A 122 -4.08 -8.29 -9.33
CA HIS A 122 -5.15 -7.58 -10.03
C HIS A 122 -5.57 -8.41 -11.23
N TYR A 123 -6.85 -8.76 -11.33
CA TYR A 123 -7.35 -9.55 -12.45
C TYR A 123 -7.47 -8.71 -13.72
N ALA A 124 -7.50 -9.38 -14.88
CA ALA A 124 -7.65 -8.73 -16.17
C ALA A 124 -8.99 -7.97 -16.26
N MET A 125 -8.95 -6.78 -16.85
CA MET A 125 -10.14 -5.96 -17.05
C MET A 125 -10.04 -5.06 -18.27
N GLN A 126 -11.17 -4.48 -18.69
CA GLN A 126 -11.21 -3.38 -19.63
C GLN A 126 -11.35 -2.05 -18.89
N SER A 127 -10.48 -1.09 -19.17
CA SER A 127 -10.51 0.21 -18.54
C SER A 127 -10.11 1.32 -19.52
N ARG A 128 -11.03 2.25 -19.76
CA ARG A 128 -10.74 3.44 -20.58
C ARG A 128 -9.69 4.33 -19.91
N ARG A 129 -9.65 4.37 -18.58
CA ARG A 129 -8.69 5.16 -17.80
C ARG A 129 -7.26 4.67 -18.00
N PHE A 130 -7.07 3.36 -18.11
CA PHE A 130 -5.74 2.74 -18.26
C PHE A 130 -5.44 2.29 -19.69
N GLY A 131 -6.08 2.90 -20.70
CA GLY A 131 -5.72 2.69 -22.11
C GLY A 131 -6.29 1.45 -22.77
N GLY A 132 -7.32 0.82 -22.20
CA GLY A 132 -8.02 -0.34 -22.79
C GLY A 132 -7.87 -1.61 -22.00
N ALA A 133 -7.27 -2.64 -22.58
CA ALA A 133 -7.08 -3.93 -21.91
C ALA A 133 -6.00 -3.84 -20.83
N VAL A 134 -6.37 -4.11 -19.59
CA VAL A 134 -5.46 -4.26 -18.46
C VAL A 134 -5.26 -5.76 -18.24
N PRO A 135 -4.05 -6.30 -18.41
CA PRO A 135 -3.79 -7.72 -18.17
C PRO A 135 -3.82 -8.04 -16.67
N GLU A 136 -3.95 -9.32 -16.35
CA GLU A 136 -3.70 -9.81 -15.01
C GLU A 136 -2.24 -9.55 -14.62
N HIS A 137 -2.02 -9.07 -13.38
CA HIS A 137 -0.68 -8.70 -12.92
C HIS A 137 -0.55 -8.66 -11.40
N LEU A 138 0.67 -8.75 -10.92
CA LEU A 138 1.03 -8.42 -9.54
C LEU A 138 1.06 -6.90 -9.37
N GLN A 139 0.59 -6.43 -8.23
CA GLN A 139 0.54 -5.00 -7.94
C GLN A 139 1.88 -4.50 -7.37
N SER A 140 2.33 -3.32 -7.80
CA SER A 140 3.64 -2.73 -7.48
C SER A 140 3.87 -2.46 -5.99
N HIS A 141 2.82 -2.51 -5.17
CA HIS A 141 2.93 -2.21 -3.74
C HIS A 141 3.69 -3.29 -2.94
N PHE A 142 3.81 -4.51 -3.45
CA PHE A 142 4.62 -5.58 -2.88
C PHE A 142 5.01 -6.58 -3.96
N LEU A 143 6.29 -6.58 -4.33
CA LEU A 143 6.89 -7.50 -5.29
C LEU A 143 8.15 -8.10 -4.68
N ALA A 144 8.18 -9.40 -4.46
CA ALA A 144 9.35 -10.14 -4.04
C ALA A 144 9.99 -10.83 -5.24
N LEU A 145 11.26 -10.55 -5.47
CA LEU A 145 12.02 -10.93 -6.65
C LEU A 145 13.14 -11.90 -6.23
N ARG A 146 13.36 -12.95 -6.99
CA ARG A 146 14.37 -13.97 -6.70
C ARG A 146 15.56 -13.94 -7.66
N PRO A 147 16.67 -14.61 -7.34
CA PRO A 147 17.93 -14.48 -8.07
C PRO A 147 17.83 -14.78 -9.56
N ARG A 148 17.05 -15.79 -9.97
CA ARG A 148 16.89 -16.10 -11.40
C ARG A 148 16.33 -14.90 -12.18
N LEU A 149 15.46 -14.10 -11.58
CA LEU A 149 14.92 -12.89 -12.19
C LEU A 149 15.92 -11.74 -12.08
N PHE A 150 16.30 -11.31 -10.86
CA PHE A 150 17.07 -10.07 -10.70
C PHE A 150 18.54 -10.16 -11.13
N ASN A 151 19.06 -11.37 -11.38
CA ASN A 151 20.39 -11.58 -11.99
C ASN A 151 20.36 -11.65 -13.51
N SER A 152 19.17 -11.58 -14.15
CA SER A 152 19.04 -11.65 -15.59
C SER A 152 19.31 -10.31 -16.28
N ASP A 153 19.82 -10.34 -17.50
CA ASP A 153 19.97 -9.13 -18.33
C ASP A 153 18.60 -8.50 -18.61
N ALA A 154 17.57 -9.32 -18.85
CA ALA A 154 16.21 -8.86 -19.06
C ALA A 154 15.66 -7.98 -17.92
N PHE A 155 16.03 -8.28 -16.66
CA PHE A 155 15.64 -7.48 -15.50
C PHE A 155 16.33 -6.11 -15.51
N TRP A 156 17.63 -6.08 -15.77
CA TRP A 156 18.40 -4.84 -15.80
C TRP A 156 18.03 -3.97 -16.99
N ASP A 157 17.84 -4.56 -18.17
CA ASP A 157 17.36 -3.84 -19.37
C ASP A 157 15.98 -3.23 -19.11
N TYR A 158 15.05 -3.98 -18.48
CA TYR A 158 13.72 -3.48 -18.15
C TYR A 158 13.80 -2.22 -17.28
N TRP A 159 14.56 -2.27 -16.18
CA TRP A 159 14.67 -1.13 -15.27
C TRP A 159 15.46 0.04 -15.89
N GLN A 160 16.51 -0.22 -16.65
CA GLN A 160 17.28 0.83 -17.33
C GLN A 160 16.45 1.57 -18.37
N GLN A 161 15.70 0.84 -19.19
CA GLN A 161 14.91 1.40 -20.29
C GLN A 161 13.55 1.96 -19.85
N MET A 162 13.06 1.61 -18.66
CA MET A 162 11.77 2.06 -18.16
C MET A 162 11.71 3.59 -18.09
N ALA A 163 10.77 4.21 -18.83
CA ALA A 163 10.50 5.63 -18.76
C ALA A 163 9.88 5.99 -17.38
N LEU A 164 10.30 7.12 -16.80
CA LEU A 164 9.71 7.61 -15.55
C LEU A 164 8.27 8.10 -15.83
N PRO A 165 7.27 7.59 -15.09
CA PRO A 165 5.90 8.07 -15.25
C PRO A 165 5.75 9.49 -14.72
N ALA A 166 4.98 10.31 -15.46
CA ALA A 166 4.64 11.68 -15.08
C ALA A 166 3.29 11.77 -14.35
N SER A 167 2.45 10.72 -14.37
CA SER A 167 1.17 10.65 -13.67
C SER A 167 0.93 9.28 -13.06
N TYR A 168 -0.05 9.19 -12.15
CA TYR A 168 -0.47 7.93 -11.55
C TYR A 168 -0.90 6.92 -12.63
N GLU A 169 -1.69 7.35 -13.61
CA GLU A 169 -2.14 6.50 -14.72
C GLU A 169 -0.95 5.95 -15.51
N GLN A 170 0.05 6.80 -15.76
CA GLN A 170 1.28 6.35 -16.42
C GLN A 170 2.08 5.35 -15.56
N SER A 171 2.13 5.51 -14.25
CA SER A 171 2.76 4.55 -13.34
C SER A 171 2.11 3.17 -13.47
N VAL A 172 0.78 3.12 -13.54
CA VAL A 172 0.04 1.87 -13.77
C VAL A 172 0.30 1.32 -15.17
N ILE A 173 0.14 2.13 -16.24
CA ILE A 173 0.23 1.68 -17.64
C ILE A 173 1.66 1.29 -18.01
N LEU A 174 2.67 2.07 -17.61
CA LEU A 174 4.05 1.89 -18.05
C LEU A 174 4.81 0.85 -17.24
N HIS A 175 4.34 0.54 -16.04
CA HIS A 175 5.06 -0.39 -15.16
C HIS A 175 4.16 -1.46 -14.54
N GLU A 176 3.19 -1.11 -13.69
CA GLU A 176 2.45 -2.08 -12.89
C GLU A 176 1.79 -3.16 -13.77
N THR A 177 1.08 -2.75 -14.83
CA THR A 177 0.42 -3.67 -15.76
C THR A 177 1.37 -4.37 -16.72
N ARG A 178 2.62 -3.94 -16.83
CA ARG A 178 3.61 -4.48 -17.77
C ARG A 178 4.60 -5.45 -17.11
N PHE A 179 4.97 -5.22 -15.86
CA PHE A 179 6.01 -5.99 -15.20
C PHE A 179 5.73 -7.49 -15.25
N THR A 180 4.60 -7.91 -14.74
CA THR A 180 4.24 -9.34 -14.68
C THR A 180 4.15 -9.98 -16.07
N PRO A 181 3.37 -9.45 -17.03
CA PRO A 181 3.31 -10.06 -18.37
C PRO A 181 4.66 -10.07 -19.10
N TYR A 182 5.47 -9.04 -18.93
CA TYR A 182 6.79 -8.96 -19.57
C TYR A 182 7.71 -10.09 -19.14
N PHE A 183 7.78 -10.37 -17.84
CA PHE A 183 8.62 -11.44 -17.32
C PHE A 183 7.98 -12.82 -17.50
N ALA A 184 6.67 -12.95 -17.39
CA ALA A 184 5.96 -14.19 -17.66
C ALA A 184 6.17 -14.66 -19.13
N ALA A 185 6.13 -13.74 -20.09
CA ALA A 185 6.40 -14.02 -21.50
C ALA A 185 7.85 -14.50 -21.76
N LYS A 186 8.77 -14.23 -20.83
CA LYS A 186 10.16 -14.71 -20.87
C LYS A 186 10.37 -16.02 -20.08
N GLY A 187 9.28 -16.64 -19.60
CA GLY A 187 9.33 -17.92 -18.89
C GLY A 187 9.68 -17.80 -17.41
N TYR A 188 9.52 -16.63 -16.80
CA TYR A 188 9.61 -16.49 -15.35
C TYR A 188 8.28 -16.86 -14.69
N ILE A 189 8.36 -17.64 -13.62
CA ILE A 189 7.21 -18.18 -12.90
C ILE A 189 6.84 -17.22 -11.76
N TRP A 190 5.56 -16.87 -11.67
CA TRP A 190 5.06 -15.96 -10.65
C TRP A 190 3.76 -16.43 -10.03
N ASP A 191 3.48 -15.96 -8.81
CA ASP A 191 2.20 -16.15 -8.14
C ASP A 191 2.02 -15.14 -7.00
N THR A 192 0.96 -15.31 -6.21
CA THR A 192 0.65 -14.50 -5.05
C THR A 192 0.71 -15.30 -3.75
N TYR A 193 0.98 -14.60 -2.64
CA TYR A 193 0.83 -15.20 -1.32
C TYR A 193 -0.65 -15.45 -1.00
N VAL A 194 -1.49 -14.42 -1.20
CA VAL A 194 -2.93 -14.53 -0.93
C VAL A 194 -3.63 -15.11 -2.15
N ASN A 195 -4.16 -16.31 -2.02
CA ASN A 195 -4.99 -16.90 -3.07
C ASN A 195 -6.36 -16.20 -3.10
N THR A 196 -6.73 -15.73 -4.27
CA THR A 196 -8.00 -15.05 -4.56
C THR A 196 -8.69 -15.61 -5.80
N ASP A 197 -8.34 -16.82 -6.26
CA ASP A 197 -8.81 -17.39 -7.53
C ASP A 197 -10.33 -17.56 -7.56
N ASP A 198 -10.96 -17.87 -6.43
CA ASP A 198 -12.39 -17.92 -6.24
C ASP A 198 -13.11 -16.56 -6.36
N LEU A 199 -12.36 -15.46 -6.27
CA LEU A 199 -12.87 -14.10 -6.47
C LEU A 199 -12.71 -13.61 -7.91
N CYS A 200 -12.07 -14.40 -8.77
CA CYS A 200 -11.91 -14.08 -10.19
C CYS A 200 -13.29 -13.92 -10.85
N GLY A 201 -13.47 -12.84 -11.60
CA GLY A 201 -14.77 -12.52 -12.22
C GLY A 201 -15.76 -11.78 -11.30
N VAL A 202 -15.57 -11.82 -9.97
CA VAL A 202 -16.35 -11.06 -9.00
C VAL A 202 -15.67 -9.71 -8.74
N PHE A 203 -14.40 -9.74 -8.33
CA PHE A 203 -13.61 -8.55 -8.05
C PHE A 203 -12.35 -8.53 -8.89
N VAL A 204 -12.09 -7.43 -9.58
CA VAL A 204 -10.85 -7.25 -10.35
C VAL A 204 -9.66 -6.92 -9.45
N ASN A 205 -9.92 -6.30 -8.30
CA ASN A 205 -8.90 -5.86 -7.33
C ASN A 205 -9.32 -6.25 -5.90
N PRO A 206 -9.12 -7.51 -5.49
CA PRO A 206 -9.61 -8.03 -4.21
C PRO A 206 -9.11 -7.26 -2.99
N ILE A 207 -7.84 -6.82 -2.96
CA ILE A 207 -7.29 -6.05 -1.83
C ILE A 207 -7.99 -4.70 -1.60
N MET A 208 -8.66 -4.18 -2.64
CA MET A 208 -9.47 -2.96 -2.54
C MET A 208 -10.94 -3.26 -2.28
N ALA A 209 -11.47 -4.33 -2.89
CA ALA A 209 -12.90 -4.62 -2.89
C ALA A 209 -13.37 -5.34 -1.61
N CYS A 210 -12.55 -6.24 -1.05
CA CYS A 210 -12.89 -7.03 0.13
C CYS A 210 -11.70 -7.15 1.12
N PRO A 211 -11.08 -6.03 1.53
CA PRO A 211 -9.87 -6.08 2.35
C PRO A 211 -10.06 -6.80 3.69
N ALA A 212 -11.19 -6.62 4.36
CA ALA A 212 -11.48 -7.29 5.63
C ALA A 212 -11.52 -8.83 5.46
N GLU A 213 -12.10 -9.35 4.39
CA GLU A 213 -12.10 -10.78 4.10
C GLU A 213 -10.69 -11.32 3.88
N LEU A 214 -9.83 -10.58 3.16
CA LEU A 214 -8.46 -11.02 2.92
C LEU A 214 -7.67 -11.12 4.23
N LEU A 215 -7.87 -10.17 5.16
CA LEU A 215 -7.23 -10.22 6.48
C LEU A 215 -7.78 -11.38 7.33
N GLN A 216 -9.10 -11.56 7.32
CA GLN A 216 -9.83 -12.42 8.22
C GLN A 216 -9.74 -13.91 7.85
N LYS A 217 -9.77 -14.21 6.54
CA LYS A 217 -9.94 -15.58 6.03
C LYS A 217 -8.77 -16.07 5.19
N ARG A 218 -7.84 -15.19 4.80
CA ARG A 218 -6.77 -15.52 3.85
C ARG A 218 -5.38 -15.11 4.35
N ASP A 219 -5.25 -14.82 5.62
CA ASP A 219 -3.99 -14.48 6.30
C ASP A 219 -3.19 -13.35 5.61
N CYS A 220 -3.88 -12.45 4.90
CA CYS A 220 -3.24 -11.30 4.29
C CYS A 220 -2.69 -10.37 5.38
N PRO A 221 -1.37 -10.11 5.46
CA PRO A 221 -0.84 -9.32 6.56
C PRO A 221 -0.98 -7.82 6.37
N PHE A 222 -1.39 -7.36 5.19
CA PHE A 222 -1.47 -5.95 4.85
C PHE A 222 -2.79 -5.61 4.18
N PHE A 223 -3.19 -4.35 4.31
CA PHE A 223 -4.30 -3.77 3.55
C PHE A 223 -3.87 -2.45 2.88
N LYS A 224 -4.60 -2.01 1.88
CA LYS A 224 -4.33 -0.72 1.24
C LYS A 224 -4.87 0.42 2.09
N ARG A 225 -4.03 1.43 2.42
CA ARG A 225 -4.50 2.67 3.05
C ARG A 225 -5.64 3.31 2.26
N ARG A 226 -5.53 3.22 0.93
CA ARG A 226 -6.54 3.75 0.02
C ARG A 226 -7.92 3.11 0.20
N SER A 227 -8.04 1.89 0.73
CA SER A 227 -9.33 1.27 1.05
C SER A 227 -10.19 2.13 1.99
N LEU A 228 -9.56 3.00 2.81
CA LEU A 228 -10.27 3.88 3.73
C LEU A 228 -10.73 5.21 3.09
N PHE A 229 -10.26 5.57 1.88
CA PHE A 229 -10.56 6.87 1.25
C PHE A 229 -10.72 6.84 -0.27
N THR A 230 -10.79 5.66 -0.90
CA THR A 230 -10.92 5.59 -2.36
C THR A 230 -12.30 6.08 -2.83
N PRO A 231 -12.40 6.78 -3.98
CA PRO A 231 -13.68 7.14 -4.55
C PRO A 231 -14.50 5.89 -4.90
N TYR A 232 -15.75 5.84 -4.43
CA TYR A 232 -16.66 4.70 -4.64
C TYR A 232 -16.89 4.37 -6.12
N ALA A 233 -16.89 5.39 -6.98
CA ALA A 233 -17.16 5.24 -8.40
C ALA A 233 -16.08 4.45 -9.17
N ASP A 234 -14.89 4.28 -8.62
CA ASP A 234 -13.77 3.60 -9.26
C ASP A 234 -13.82 2.07 -9.03
N GLU A 235 -13.23 1.64 -7.95
CA GLU A 235 -12.96 0.21 -7.68
C GLU A 235 -14.05 -0.44 -6.83
N LEU A 236 -14.85 0.36 -6.14
CA LEU A 236 -15.86 -0.12 -5.17
C LEU A 236 -17.28 -0.14 -5.72
N ARG A 237 -17.51 0.20 -6.99
CA ARG A 237 -18.87 0.26 -7.57
C ARG A 237 -19.63 -1.08 -7.58
N ARG A 238 -18.94 -2.19 -7.36
CA ARG A 238 -19.51 -3.54 -7.26
C ARG A 238 -19.62 -4.04 -5.83
N THR A 239 -19.34 -3.20 -4.85
CA THR A 239 -19.47 -3.47 -3.43
C THR A 239 -20.70 -2.74 -2.88
N ASP A 240 -21.13 -3.11 -1.69
CA ASP A 240 -22.21 -2.43 -0.96
C ASP A 240 -21.79 -1.11 -0.31
N GLY A 241 -20.51 -0.72 -0.47
CA GLY A 241 -19.94 0.49 0.12
C GLY A 241 -19.50 0.36 1.57
N CYS A 242 -19.63 -0.82 2.19
CA CYS A 242 -19.29 -1.05 3.61
C CYS A 242 -17.82 -1.44 3.83
N ALA A 243 -17.08 -1.77 2.78
CA ALA A 243 -15.74 -2.35 2.86
C ALA A 243 -14.76 -1.59 3.75
N ALA A 244 -14.78 -0.24 3.72
CA ALA A 244 -13.90 0.57 4.56
C ALA A 244 -14.26 0.47 6.05
N GLY A 245 -15.55 0.56 6.38
CA GLY A 245 -16.04 0.43 7.75
C GLY A 245 -15.82 -0.97 8.33
N GLU A 246 -16.01 -2.00 7.52
CA GLU A 246 -15.71 -3.40 7.90
C GLU A 246 -14.23 -3.60 8.17
N LEU A 247 -13.36 -3.10 7.26
CA LEU A 247 -11.92 -3.13 7.43
C LEU A 247 -11.49 -2.45 8.74
N TYR A 248 -11.96 -1.24 8.98
CA TYR A 248 -11.64 -0.48 10.18
C TYR A 248 -12.06 -1.23 11.46
N ARG A 249 -13.32 -1.67 11.53
CA ARG A 249 -13.83 -2.41 12.70
C ARG A 249 -13.08 -3.72 12.93
N TYR A 250 -12.79 -4.46 11.87
CA TYR A 250 -12.03 -5.69 11.99
C TYR A 250 -10.62 -5.46 12.54
N VAL A 251 -9.88 -4.53 11.93
CA VAL A 251 -8.51 -4.24 12.36
C VAL A 251 -8.49 -3.75 13.81
N LYS A 252 -9.41 -2.86 14.19
CA LYS A 252 -9.50 -2.35 15.56
C LYS A 252 -9.84 -3.43 16.59
N ALA A 253 -10.76 -4.33 16.27
CA ALA A 253 -11.27 -5.32 17.22
C ALA A 253 -10.40 -6.59 17.31
N HIS A 254 -9.63 -6.93 16.27
CA HIS A 254 -9.00 -8.25 16.16
C HIS A 254 -7.49 -8.21 15.92
N THR A 255 -6.87 -7.03 15.90
CA THR A 255 -5.43 -6.91 15.67
C THR A 255 -4.79 -5.89 16.61
N GLU A 256 -3.47 -5.99 16.79
CA GLU A 256 -2.69 -5.01 17.54
C GLU A 256 -2.27 -3.78 16.69
N PHE A 257 -2.69 -3.72 15.42
CA PHE A 257 -2.31 -2.61 14.55
C PHE A 257 -3.10 -1.34 14.94
N PRO A 258 -2.43 -0.20 15.21
CA PRO A 258 -3.06 1.01 15.70
C PRO A 258 -3.77 1.76 14.57
N VAL A 259 -4.90 1.24 14.10
CA VAL A 259 -5.66 1.78 12.97
C VAL A 259 -6.15 3.21 13.20
N ASP A 260 -6.37 3.60 14.46
CA ASP A 260 -6.78 4.97 14.81
C ASP A 260 -5.66 5.99 14.54
N LEU A 261 -4.39 5.61 14.77
CA LEU A 261 -3.25 6.46 14.42
C LEU A 261 -3.06 6.57 12.90
N LEU A 262 -3.35 5.49 12.17
CA LEU A 262 -3.40 5.58 10.70
C LEU A 262 -4.52 6.52 10.25
N LEU A 263 -5.71 6.41 10.83
CA LEU A 263 -6.84 7.28 10.51
C LEU A 263 -6.50 8.75 10.80
N ALA A 264 -5.87 9.04 11.95
CA ALA A 264 -5.40 10.38 12.29
C ALA A 264 -4.42 10.95 11.25
N SER A 265 -3.49 10.13 10.76
CA SER A 265 -2.57 10.50 9.69
C SER A 265 -3.29 10.76 8.36
N LEU A 266 -4.25 9.91 7.99
CA LEU A 266 -5.05 10.10 6.78
C LEU A 266 -5.89 11.37 6.82
N LEU A 267 -6.45 11.73 7.97
CA LEU A 267 -7.19 12.98 8.15
C LEU A 267 -6.34 14.24 7.93
N GLN A 268 -5.02 14.14 8.09
CA GLN A 268 -4.11 15.25 7.80
C GLN A 268 -3.70 15.35 6.33
N THR A 269 -3.77 14.24 5.59
CA THR A 269 -3.14 14.12 4.26
C THR A 269 -4.14 13.88 3.13
N GLN A 270 -5.35 13.44 3.44
CA GLN A 270 -6.36 13.09 2.44
C GLN A 270 -7.54 14.07 2.44
N PRO A 271 -8.21 14.26 1.29
CA PRO A 271 -9.45 15.04 1.22
C PRO A 271 -10.50 14.42 2.14
N MET A 272 -11.04 15.25 3.02
CA MET A 272 -12.05 14.83 3.99
C MET A 272 -13.28 14.16 3.35
N ALA A 273 -13.78 14.70 2.23
CA ALA A 273 -14.92 14.14 1.54
C ALA A 273 -14.71 12.68 1.13
N ALA A 274 -13.46 12.29 0.80
CA ALA A 274 -13.12 10.91 0.46
C ALA A 274 -13.19 10.00 1.69
N LEU A 275 -12.66 10.45 2.83
CA LEU A 275 -12.73 9.70 4.10
C LEU A 275 -14.18 9.61 4.62
N ALA A 276 -14.88 10.72 4.68
CA ALA A 276 -16.25 10.79 5.18
C ALA A 276 -17.20 9.85 4.41
N LYS A 277 -17.05 9.78 3.08
CA LYS A 277 -17.88 8.93 2.24
C LYS A 277 -17.64 7.43 2.49
N ASN A 278 -16.37 7.03 2.60
CA ASN A 278 -16.03 5.60 2.74
C ASN A 278 -16.21 5.08 4.17
N LEU A 279 -15.97 5.93 5.16
CA LEU A 279 -15.98 5.55 6.56
C LEU A 279 -17.35 5.75 7.24
N HIS A 280 -18.35 6.25 6.52
CA HIS A 280 -19.61 6.64 7.14
C HIS A 280 -19.34 7.49 8.38
N TRP A 281 -18.74 8.64 8.17
CA TRP A 281 -18.15 9.60 9.11
C TRP A 281 -18.73 9.60 10.54
N ASN A 282 -20.06 9.67 10.64
CA ASN A 282 -20.75 9.80 11.93
C ASN A 282 -20.53 8.59 12.87
N TYR A 283 -20.28 7.42 12.33
CA TYR A 283 -20.13 6.19 13.11
C TYR A 283 -18.68 5.77 13.33
N VAL A 284 -17.82 6.03 12.36
CA VAL A 284 -16.44 5.49 12.38
C VAL A 284 -15.46 6.44 13.04
N ILE A 285 -15.64 7.75 12.90
CA ILE A 285 -14.73 8.73 13.50
C ILE A 285 -15.10 9.09 14.94
N ALA A 286 -16.39 9.06 15.28
CA ALA A 286 -16.81 9.38 16.65
C ALA A 286 -16.19 8.45 17.69
N GLU A 287 -16.07 7.15 17.38
CA GLU A 287 -15.50 6.17 18.30
C GLU A 287 -14.00 6.38 18.53
N PRO A 288 -13.12 6.38 17.49
CA PRO A 288 -11.70 6.64 17.71
C PRO A 288 -11.41 8.06 18.20
N ALA A 289 -12.24 9.05 17.90
CA ALA A 289 -12.07 10.41 18.38
C ALA A 289 -12.19 10.52 19.92
N ALA A 290 -12.91 9.62 20.55
CA ALA A 290 -13.01 9.58 22.03
C ALA A 290 -11.71 9.05 22.69
N GLU A 291 -10.94 8.23 21.97
CA GLU A 291 -9.75 7.57 22.50
C GLU A 291 -8.45 8.27 22.11
N VAL A 292 -8.44 8.99 20.97
CA VAL A 292 -7.26 9.64 20.40
C VAL A 292 -7.47 11.15 20.36
N PRO A 293 -6.88 11.93 21.29
CA PRO A 293 -7.12 13.37 21.40
C PRO A 293 -6.84 14.16 20.11
N ASP A 294 -5.78 13.82 19.38
CA ASP A 294 -5.45 14.49 18.12
C ASP A 294 -6.51 14.21 17.05
N LEU A 295 -7.08 13.01 17.04
CA LEU A 295 -8.16 12.64 16.13
C LEU A 295 -9.46 13.37 16.51
N ALA A 296 -9.75 13.52 17.80
CA ALA A 296 -10.89 14.29 18.30
C ALA A 296 -10.79 15.75 17.85
N ALA A 297 -9.63 16.39 18.02
CA ALA A 297 -9.39 17.76 17.59
C ALA A 297 -9.53 17.92 16.06
N LEU A 298 -9.04 17.00 15.28
CA LEU A 298 -9.20 16.96 13.83
C LEU A 298 -10.67 16.74 13.43
N GLY A 299 -11.35 15.81 14.07
CA GLY A 299 -12.75 15.51 13.82
C GLY A 299 -13.65 16.75 14.03
N LEU A 300 -13.47 17.46 15.14
CA LEU A 300 -14.20 18.70 15.42
C LEU A 300 -13.92 19.81 14.41
N ARG A 301 -12.67 19.96 13.98
CA ARG A 301 -12.31 20.94 12.93
C ARG A 301 -12.98 20.60 11.61
N LEU A 302 -13.03 19.34 11.27
CA LEU A 302 -13.62 18.84 10.04
C LEU A 302 -15.13 19.03 10.03
N LEU A 303 -15.82 18.72 11.11
CA LEU A 303 -17.26 18.97 11.26
C LEU A 303 -17.60 20.45 11.06
N ARG A 304 -16.82 21.36 11.66
CA ARG A 304 -17.00 22.80 11.47
C ARG A 304 -16.74 23.27 10.05
N TYR A 305 -15.89 22.57 9.31
CA TYR A 305 -15.50 22.96 7.96
C TYR A 305 -16.47 22.45 6.88
N THR A 306 -17.08 21.28 7.12
CA THR A 306 -17.96 20.63 6.12
C THR A 306 -19.41 21.04 6.17
N LEU A 307 -19.84 21.59 7.28
CA LEU A 307 -21.23 21.90 7.48
C LEU A 307 -21.41 23.43 7.47
N PRO A 308 -21.88 24.03 6.34
CA PRO A 308 -22.20 25.43 6.31
C PRO A 308 -23.25 25.72 7.39
N ALA A 309 -23.03 26.75 8.17
CA ALA A 309 -23.82 27.13 9.37
C ALA A 309 -25.29 27.47 9.13
N ALA A 310 -25.87 27.16 7.97
CA ALA A 310 -27.24 27.52 7.61
C ALA A 310 -27.99 26.50 6.74
N ASP A 311 -27.55 25.24 6.70
CA ASP A 311 -28.26 24.22 5.92
C ASP A 311 -29.14 23.36 6.85
N PRO A 312 -30.50 23.32 6.63
CA PRO A 312 -31.43 22.51 7.42
C PRO A 312 -31.07 21.01 7.47
N VAL A 313 -30.39 20.48 6.43
CA VAL A 313 -29.89 19.11 6.40
C VAL A 313 -28.73 18.93 7.40
N THR A 314 -27.93 19.96 7.61
CA THR A 314 -26.83 20.01 8.56
C THR A 314 -27.31 19.92 10.01
N ASP A 315 -28.36 20.63 10.35
CA ASP A 315 -28.96 20.59 11.70
C ASP A 315 -29.54 19.21 12.02
N TRP A 316 -30.05 18.51 11.02
CA TRP A 316 -30.50 17.13 11.17
C TRP A 316 -29.34 16.14 11.43
N TYR A 317 -28.23 16.28 10.70
CA TYR A 317 -27.02 15.48 10.95
C TYR A 317 -26.39 15.78 12.31
N LEU A 318 -26.34 17.03 12.73
CA LEU A 318 -25.84 17.42 14.05
C LEU A 318 -26.71 16.88 15.19
N SER A 319 -28.03 16.78 14.99
CA SER A 319 -28.94 16.19 15.99
C SER A 319 -28.74 14.68 16.17
N LEU A 320 -28.25 13.99 15.16
CA LEU A 320 -27.90 12.55 15.22
C LEU A 320 -26.56 12.27 15.92
N ILE A 321 -25.68 13.27 16.00
CA ILE A 321 -24.37 13.16 16.68
C ILE A 321 -24.50 13.35 18.21
N HIS A 322 -25.61 13.90 18.66
CA HIS A 322 -25.89 14.12 20.08
C HIS A 322 -26.75 13.03 20.73
N ILE A 323 -27.03 11.93 20.01
CA ILE A 323 -27.66 10.72 20.53
C ILE A 323 -26.59 9.65 20.71
#